data_69a47ec8596c2acfac63d40bc89620c9
#
_entry.id   69a47ec8596c2acfac63d40bc89620c9
#
_cell.length_a   1.000
_cell.length_b   1.000
_cell.length_c   1.000
_cell.angle_alpha   90.00
_cell.angle_beta   90.00
_cell.angle_gamma   90.00
#
_symmetry.space_group_name_H-M   'P 1'
#
loop_
_entity.id
_entity.type
_entity.pdbx_description
1 polymer ?
#
loop_
_entity_poly.entity_id
_entity_poly.type
_entity_poly.pdbx_seq_one_letter_code
_entity_poly.pdbx_strand_id
1 'polypeptide(L)'
;MIAKHVPMRSQGKSDFAGLVNYITDHQSKEHRLGNVRLNNCEAKTVRDAISEVLATQFANTRAKSDKTYHLIVSFPNGEQLEAHTLAAIEERISQGLGYGEHQRVSAVHNDTDNQHIHIAINKIHPMRNTIHEPYYPHKKLAEMCEAIEQDFGLQPDNHIPRKRGAESRAMDMERHSGIESLVG
;
A
#
# COMPACT_ATOMS: atom_id res chain seq x y z
N MET A 1 -6.47 7.78 -9.08
CA MET A 1 -5.75 7.17 -7.94
C MET A 1 -6.27 5.76 -7.70
N ILE A 2 -5.40 4.80 -7.58
CA ILE A 2 -5.76 3.40 -7.29
C ILE A 2 -4.97 2.95 -6.07
N ALA A 3 -5.67 2.39 -5.08
CA ALA A 3 -5.04 1.78 -3.91
C ALA A 3 -5.20 0.27 -3.96
N LYS A 4 -4.12 -0.45 -3.76
CA LYS A 4 -4.10 -1.91 -3.90
C LYS A 4 -3.34 -2.56 -2.75
N HIS A 5 -3.97 -3.57 -2.13
CA HIS A 5 -3.30 -4.46 -1.20
C HIS A 5 -2.47 -5.50 -1.98
N VAL A 6 -1.21 -5.63 -1.63
CA VAL A 6 -0.32 -6.65 -2.18
C VAL A 6 -0.12 -7.73 -1.13
N PRO A 7 -0.66 -8.94 -1.33
CA PRO A 7 -0.48 -10.03 -0.38
C PRO A 7 0.99 -10.40 -0.21
N MET A 8 1.41 -10.65 1.02
CA MET A 8 2.74 -11.18 1.30
C MET A 8 2.84 -12.60 0.77
N ARG A 9 3.84 -12.88 -0.05
CA ARG A 9 4.00 -14.17 -0.73
C ARG A 9 4.57 -15.26 0.17
N SER A 10 5.23 -14.89 1.26
CA SER A 10 5.79 -15.86 2.19
C SER A 10 4.69 -16.40 3.08
N GLN A 11 4.30 -17.65 2.85
CA GLN A 11 3.25 -18.31 3.62
C GLN A 11 3.59 -18.35 5.11
N GLY A 12 2.72 -17.72 5.93
CA GLY A 12 2.82 -17.77 7.38
C GLY A 12 3.97 -16.99 8.01
N LYS A 13 4.71 -16.21 7.21
CA LYS A 13 5.82 -15.39 7.70
C LYS A 13 5.59 -13.94 7.37
N SER A 14 5.57 -13.10 8.39
CA SER A 14 5.62 -11.67 8.23
C SER A 14 7.06 -11.24 7.94
N ASP A 15 7.27 -10.54 6.83
CA ASP A 15 8.59 -10.06 6.43
C ASP A 15 8.58 -8.53 6.30
N PHE A 16 8.35 -7.87 7.41
CA PHE A 16 8.36 -6.40 7.47
C PHE A 16 9.72 -5.83 7.08
N ALA A 17 10.80 -6.42 7.58
CA ALA A 17 12.15 -5.96 7.27
C ALA A 17 12.45 -6.06 5.77
N GLY A 18 12.15 -7.19 5.17
CA GLY A 18 12.34 -7.39 3.73
C GLY A 18 11.52 -6.42 2.89
N LEU A 19 10.26 -6.20 3.25
CA LEU A 19 9.41 -5.25 2.56
C LEU A 19 9.95 -3.82 2.66
N VAL A 20 10.29 -3.37 3.86
CA VAL A 20 10.81 -2.00 4.06
C VAL A 20 12.14 -1.81 3.32
N ASN A 21 13.04 -2.79 3.37
CA ASN A 21 14.28 -2.73 2.61
C ASN A 21 14.02 -2.65 1.10
N TYR A 22 13.04 -3.39 0.59
CA TYR A 22 12.65 -3.35 -0.81
C TYR A 22 12.12 -1.97 -1.23
N ILE A 23 11.20 -1.38 -0.45
CA ILE A 23 10.58 -0.10 -0.81
C ILE A 23 11.50 1.10 -0.58
N THR A 24 12.50 0.96 0.28
CA THR A 24 13.47 2.02 0.60
C THR A 24 14.86 1.79 -0.01
N ASP A 25 14.97 0.83 -0.95
CA ASP A 25 16.25 0.49 -1.57
C ASP A 25 16.81 1.66 -2.39
N HIS A 26 17.88 2.26 -1.89
CA HIS A 26 18.57 3.37 -2.52
C HIS A 26 19.53 2.94 -3.63
N GLN A 27 19.89 1.65 -3.72
CA GLN A 27 21.00 1.21 -4.57
C GLN A 27 20.60 1.07 -6.03
N SER A 28 19.33 0.88 -6.33
CA SER A 28 18.95 0.58 -7.69
C SER A 28 18.78 1.79 -8.61
N LYS A 29 18.42 2.99 -8.10
CA LYS A 29 18.38 4.24 -8.86
C LYS A 29 18.10 5.42 -7.93
N GLU A 30 19.01 6.38 -7.90
CA GLU A 30 18.87 7.60 -7.08
C GLU A 30 17.59 8.39 -7.36
N HIS A 31 17.04 8.27 -8.59
CA HIS A 31 15.82 8.98 -9.01
C HIS A 31 14.53 8.26 -8.67
N ARG A 32 14.62 7.01 -8.23
CA ARG A 32 13.45 6.19 -7.93
C ARG A 32 12.80 6.59 -6.62
N LEU A 33 13.63 6.81 -5.61
CA LEU A 33 13.16 7.03 -4.26
C LEU A 33 12.89 8.50 -3.99
N GLY A 34 11.63 8.80 -3.68
CA GLY A 34 11.24 10.11 -3.18
C GLY A 34 11.30 10.15 -1.66
N ASN A 35 10.25 10.65 -1.05
CA ASN A 35 10.15 10.79 0.40
C ASN A 35 9.96 9.47 1.11
N VAL A 36 10.78 9.21 2.14
CA VAL A 36 10.57 8.11 3.09
C VAL A 36 9.98 8.69 4.36
N ARG A 37 8.92 8.07 4.88
CA ARG A 37 8.20 8.54 6.05
C ARG A 37 8.02 7.43 7.06
N LEU A 38 8.17 7.78 8.33
CA LEU A 38 7.94 6.92 9.48
C LEU A 38 6.73 7.47 10.24
N ASN A 39 5.70 6.67 10.42
CA ASN A 39 4.50 7.07 11.14
C ASN A 39 4.23 6.14 12.32
N ASN A 40 3.83 6.72 13.44
CA ASN A 40 3.55 6.01 14.68
C ASN A 40 4.74 5.21 15.22
N CYS A 41 5.94 5.54 14.78
CA CYS A 41 7.18 4.99 15.28
C CYS A 41 7.88 6.02 16.17
N GLU A 42 8.46 5.56 17.26
CA GLU A 42 9.34 6.40 18.10
C GLU A 42 10.71 6.57 17.42
N ALA A 43 11.11 5.56 16.67
CA ALA A 43 12.35 5.55 15.89
C ALA A 43 12.40 6.69 14.87
N LYS A 44 13.58 7.22 14.64
CA LYS A 44 13.81 8.32 13.69
C LYS A 44 14.55 7.87 12.43
N THR A 45 15.02 6.63 12.41
CA THR A 45 15.67 6.05 11.24
C THR A 45 14.89 4.84 10.76
N VAL A 46 15.02 4.51 9.47
CA VAL A 46 14.37 3.33 8.88
C VAL A 46 14.83 2.05 9.60
N ARG A 47 16.13 1.93 9.85
CA ARG A 47 16.71 0.77 10.53
C ARG A 47 16.09 0.55 11.91
N ASP A 48 16.00 1.61 12.70
CA ASP A 48 15.44 1.54 14.04
C ASP A 48 13.92 1.32 14.02
N ALA A 49 13.22 1.87 13.04
CA ALA A 49 11.81 1.63 12.84
C ALA A 49 11.52 0.15 12.52
N ILE A 50 12.35 -0.48 11.69
CA ILE A 50 12.25 -1.92 11.42
C ILE A 50 12.38 -2.71 12.74
N SER A 51 13.39 -2.41 13.54
CA SER A 51 13.60 -3.09 14.83
C SER A 51 12.43 -2.89 15.78
N GLU A 52 11.89 -1.69 15.84
CA GLU A 52 10.72 -1.36 16.67
C GLU A 52 9.49 -2.16 16.25
N VAL A 53 9.20 -2.22 14.96
CA VAL A 53 8.07 -2.99 14.44
C VAL A 53 8.26 -4.49 14.66
N LEU A 54 9.45 -5.01 14.41
CA LEU A 54 9.73 -6.43 14.63
C LEU A 54 9.55 -6.81 16.11
N ALA A 55 9.95 -5.95 17.03
CA ALA A 55 9.73 -6.17 18.46
C ALA A 55 8.22 -6.23 18.79
N THR A 56 7.42 -5.34 18.22
CA THR A 56 5.96 -5.34 18.37
C THR A 56 5.35 -6.62 17.82
N GLN A 57 5.77 -7.04 16.62
CA GLN A 57 5.27 -8.25 15.98
C GLN A 57 5.68 -9.52 16.75
N PHE A 58 6.90 -9.54 17.24
CA PHE A 58 7.40 -10.67 18.02
C PHE A 58 6.65 -10.83 19.35
N ALA A 59 6.26 -9.74 19.98
CA ALA A 59 5.50 -9.77 21.23
C ALA A 59 4.09 -10.35 21.05
N ASN A 60 3.55 -10.34 19.83
CA ASN A 60 2.25 -10.97 19.55
C ASN A 60 2.46 -12.44 19.20
N THR A 61 2.08 -13.33 20.12
CA THR A 61 2.19 -14.79 19.95
C THR A 61 0.91 -15.46 19.48
N ARG A 62 -0.21 -14.71 19.43
CA ARG A 62 -1.53 -15.27 19.11
C ARG A 62 -1.80 -15.32 17.62
N ALA A 63 -1.40 -14.29 16.89
CA ALA A 63 -1.65 -14.21 15.46
C ALA A 63 -0.76 -15.20 14.70
N LYS A 64 -1.38 -15.98 13.82
CA LYS A 64 -0.70 -16.99 12.99
C LYS A 64 -0.61 -16.57 11.53
N SER A 65 -1.37 -15.54 11.14
CA SER A 65 -1.32 -14.96 9.81
C SER A 65 -0.15 -13.96 9.67
N ASP A 66 0.07 -13.48 8.45
CA ASP A 66 1.03 -12.42 8.21
C ASP A 66 0.72 -11.18 9.06
N LYS A 67 1.76 -10.59 9.62
CA LYS A 67 1.66 -9.42 10.50
C LYS A 67 2.00 -8.11 9.78
N THR A 68 2.26 -8.18 8.49
CA THR A 68 2.64 -7.04 7.66
C THR A 68 1.62 -6.85 6.53
N TYR A 69 1.20 -5.61 6.34
CA TYR A 69 0.28 -5.22 5.28
C TYR A 69 1.01 -4.31 4.29
N HIS A 70 1.05 -4.72 3.03
CA HIS A 70 1.65 -3.92 1.96
C HIS A 70 0.55 -3.28 1.13
N LEU A 71 0.51 -1.96 1.15
CA LEU A 71 -0.41 -1.16 0.35
C LEU A 71 0.38 -0.36 -0.68
N ILE A 72 -0.13 -0.32 -1.91
CA ILE A 72 0.40 0.54 -2.97
C ILE A 72 -0.71 1.52 -3.37
N VAL A 73 -0.37 2.80 -3.40
CA VAL A 73 -1.25 3.86 -3.90
C VAL A 73 -0.61 4.46 -5.14
N SER A 74 -1.26 4.29 -6.30
CA SER A 74 -0.77 4.77 -7.59
C SER A 74 -1.63 5.91 -8.11
N PHE A 75 -0.97 6.88 -8.76
CA PHE A 75 -1.64 8.02 -9.38
C PHE A 75 -1.63 7.89 -10.92
N PRO A 76 -2.58 8.50 -11.63
CA PRO A 76 -2.61 8.44 -13.09
C PRO A 76 -1.32 8.96 -13.71
N ASN A 77 -1.04 8.51 -14.93
CA ASN A 77 0.12 8.94 -15.69
C ASN A 77 0.19 10.46 -15.79
N GLY A 78 1.34 11.02 -15.45
CA GLY A 78 1.60 12.45 -15.50
C GLY A 78 1.14 13.24 -14.28
N GLU A 79 0.37 12.65 -13.37
CA GLU A 79 -0.01 13.33 -12.13
C GLU A 79 1.14 13.27 -11.13
N GLN A 80 1.63 14.45 -10.76
CA GLN A 80 2.71 14.60 -9.78
C GLN A 80 2.20 15.41 -8.60
N LEU A 81 2.14 14.82 -7.44
CA LEU A 81 1.66 15.45 -6.22
C LEU A 81 2.83 15.84 -5.30
N GLU A 82 2.61 16.91 -4.55
CA GLU A 82 3.59 17.37 -3.58
C GLU A 82 3.65 16.44 -2.35
N ALA A 83 4.77 16.47 -1.65
CA ALA A 83 5.02 15.59 -0.51
C ALA A 83 3.94 15.69 0.58
N HIS A 84 3.49 16.89 0.90
CA HIS A 84 2.45 17.08 1.93
C HIS A 84 1.08 16.52 1.50
N THR A 85 0.76 16.59 0.22
CA THR A 85 -0.47 16.00 -0.33
C THR A 85 -0.41 14.48 -0.28
N LEU A 86 0.71 13.90 -0.70
CA LEU A 86 0.94 12.45 -0.60
C LEU A 86 0.84 11.97 0.84
N ALA A 87 1.40 12.74 1.78
CA ALA A 87 1.34 12.45 3.21
C ALA A 87 -0.11 12.44 3.73
N ALA A 88 -0.91 13.42 3.34
CA ALA A 88 -2.31 13.53 3.76
C ALA A 88 -3.15 12.37 3.18
N ILE A 89 -2.90 11.99 1.95
CA ILE A 89 -3.57 10.86 1.29
C ILE A 89 -3.23 9.56 2.00
N GLU A 90 -1.95 9.32 2.28
CA GLU A 90 -1.49 8.13 3.00
C GLU A 90 -2.16 8.02 4.37
N GLU A 91 -2.18 9.11 5.13
CA GLU A 91 -2.80 9.14 6.46
C GLU A 91 -4.29 8.81 6.36
N ARG A 92 -5.00 9.40 5.43
CA ARG A 92 -6.44 9.20 5.24
C ARG A 92 -6.77 7.75 4.87
N ILE A 93 -6.01 7.14 3.97
CA ILE A 93 -6.22 5.74 3.59
C ILE A 93 -5.89 4.82 4.76
N SER A 94 -4.79 5.07 5.45
CA SER A 94 -4.39 4.26 6.60
C SER A 94 -5.44 4.29 7.72
N GLN A 95 -5.97 5.47 8.04
CA GLN A 95 -7.07 5.61 9.00
C GLN A 95 -8.34 4.89 8.52
N GLY A 96 -8.68 5.03 7.25
CA GLY A 96 -9.86 4.39 6.67
C GLY A 96 -9.80 2.87 6.71
N LEU A 97 -8.61 2.28 6.63
CA LEU A 97 -8.40 0.84 6.77
C LEU A 97 -8.40 0.37 8.24
N GLY A 98 -8.40 1.29 9.19
CA GLY A 98 -8.31 0.96 10.61
C GLY A 98 -6.87 0.90 11.14
N TYR A 99 -5.90 1.37 10.36
CA TYR A 99 -4.48 1.36 10.70
C TYR A 99 -3.93 2.73 11.14
N GLY A 100 -4.80 3.66 11.53
CA GLY A 100 -4.39 5.02 11.89
C GLY A 100 -3.37 5.09 13.01
N GLU A 101 -3.41 4.16 13.97
CA GLU A 101 -2.50 4.10 15.12
C GLU A 101 -1.35 3.10 14.93
N HIS A 102 -1.35 2.35 13.83
CA HIS A 102 -0.35 1.32 13.58
C HIS A 102 0.94 1.91 13.03
N GLN A 103 2.05 1.30 13.39
CA GLN A 103 3.37 1.67 12.88
C GLN A 103 3.44 1.41 11.38
N ARG A 104 3.98 2.36 10.63
CA ARG A 104 4.17 2.18 9.20
C ARG A 104 5.39 2.93 8.67
N VAL A 105 5.99 2.36 7.66
CA VAL A 105 7.07 2.97 6.87
C VAL A 105 6.58 3.08 5.43
N SER A 106 6.69 4.25 4.86
CA SER A 106 6.29 4.48 3.48
C SER A 106 7.39 5.14 2.66
N ALA A 107 7.35 4.92 1.35
CA ALA A 107 8.28 5.51 0.40
C ALA A 107 7.56 5.89 -0.88
N VAL A 108 7.86 7.07 -1.41
CA VAL A 108 7.33 7.53 -2.70
C VAL A 108 8.28 7.09 -3.81
N HIS A 109 7.75 6.48 -4.85
CA HIS A 109 8.50 6.08 -6.03
C HIS A 109 8.12 6.96 -7.23
N ASN A 110 9.11 7.56 -7.85
CA ASN A 110 8.95 8.46 -9.00
C ASN A 110 9.65 7.94 -10.27
N ASP A 111 10.05 6.67 -10.28
CA ASP A 111 10.84 6.07 -11.37
C ASP A 111 10.02 5.63 -12.58
N THR A 112 8.70 5.77 -12.49
CA THR A 112 7.77 5.44 -13.57
C THR A 112 6.92 6.65 -13.93
N ASP A 113 6.18 6.57 -15.02
CA ASP A 113 5.23 7.62 -15.42
C ASP A 113 4.10 7.81 -14.41
N ASN A 114 3.90 6.83 -13.55
CA ASN A 114 2.91 6.85 -12.48
C ASN A 114 3.60 7.00 -11.13
N GLN A 115 3.46 8.16 -10.52
CA GLN A 115 3.91 8.34 -9.14
C GLN A 115 3.12 7.39 -8.23
N HIS A 116 3.81 6.72 -7.30
CA HIS A 116 3.15 5.79 -6.39
C HIS A 116 3.81 5.77 -5.02
N ILE A 117 3.01 5.42 -4.02
CA ILE A 117 3.47 5.28 -2.64
C ILE A 117 3.42 3.80 -2.28
N HIS A 118 4.52 3.26 -1.76
CA HIS A 118 4.53 1.97 -1.09
C HIS A 118 4.41 2.19 0.42
N ILE A 119 3.50 1.49 1.05
CA ILE A 119 3.25 1.60 2.48
C ILE A 119 3.36 0.23 3.11
N ALA A 120 4.32 0.07 4.03
CA ALA A 120 4.47 -1.13 4.84
C ALA A 120 3.86 -0.85 6.21
N ILE A 121 2.79 -1.57 6.55
CA ILE A 121 2.02 -1.36 7.78
C ILE A 121 2.18 -2.58 8.69
N ASN A 122 2.45 -2.33 9.98
CA ASN A 122 2.38 -3.36 10.99
C ASN A 122 0.91 -3.64 11.33
N LYS A 123 0.43 -4.87 11.08
CA LYS A 123 -0.93 -5.25 11.44
C LYS A 123 -1.17 -5.37 12.94
N ILE A 124 -0.08 -5.44 13.72
CA ILE A 124 -0.17 -5.52 15.18
C ILE A 124 -0.23 -4.11 15.75
N HIS A 125 -1.27 -3.83 16.55
CA HIS A 125 -1.38 -2.54 17.24
C HIS A 125 -0.26 -2.42 18.28
N PRO A 126 0.55 -1.34 18.27
CA PRO A 126 1.74 -1.25 19.11
C PRO A 126 1.43 -1.18 20.61
N MET A 127 0.24 -0.69 20.99
CA MET A 127 -0.16 -0.57 22.38
C MET A 127 -1.03 -1.72 22.87
N ARG A 128 -1.96 -2.17 22.01
CA ARG A 128 -2.93 -3.23 22.38
C ARG A 128 -2.42 -4.63 22.09
N ASN A 129 -1.37 -4.75 21.30
CA ASN A 129 -0.77 -6.02 20.88
C ASN A 129 -1.76 -6.97 20.17
N THR A 130 -2.76 -6.40 19.51
CA THR A 130 -3.79 -7.14 18.74
C THR A 130 -3.59 -6.95 17.26
N ILE A 131 -3.87 -8.01 16.49
CA ILE A 131 -3.85 -7.93 15.03
C ILE A 131 -5.14 -7.29 14.52
N HIS A 132 -5.03 -6.46 13.48
CA HIS A 132 -6.15 -5.90 12.75
C HIS A 132 -6.12 -6.32 11.28
N GLU A 133 -7.24 -6.83 10.79
CA GLU A 133 -7.47 -7.14 9.38
C GLU A 133 -8.60 -6.29 8.85
N PRO A 134 -8.40 -5.53 7.75
CA PRO A 134 -9.48 -4.73 7.18
C PRO A 134 -10.62 -5.61 6.65
N TYR A 135 -11.85 -5.19 6.91
CA TYR A 135 -13.04 -5.89 6.44
C TYR A 135 -13.41 -5.39 5.04
N TYR A 136 -13.54 -6.32 4.07
CA TYR A 136 -13.82 -6.01 2.66
C TYR A 136 -12.98 -4.86 2.08
N PRO A 137 -11.65 -5.01 2.05
CA PRO A 137 -10.75 -3.90 1.73
C PRO A 137 -10.91 -3.37 0.30
N HIS A 138 -11.27 -4.21 -0.66
CA HIS A 138 -11.37 -3.80 -2.07
C HIS A 138 -12.43 -2.72 -2.31
N LYS A 139 -13.63 -2.96 -1.80
CA LYS A 139 -14.74 -1.99 -1.93
C LYS A 139 -14.42 -0.70 -1.18
N LYS A 140 -13.93 -0.85 0.04
CA LYS A 140 -13.60 0.29 0.89
C LYS A 140 -12.47 1.13 0.30
N LEU A 141 -11.44 0.50 -0.25
CA LEU A 141 -10.35 1.20 -0.92
C LEU A 141 -10.86 1.98 -2.15
N ALA A 142 -11.72 1.39 -2.96
CA ALA A 142 -12.29 2.07 -4.11
C ALA A 142 -13.11 3.30 -3.71
N GLU A 143 -13.96 3.17 -2.70
CA GLU A 143 -14.77 4.27 -2.18
C GLU A 143 -13.91 5.39 -1.59
N MET A 144 -12.86 5.04 -0.85
CA MET A 144 -11.92 6.01 -0.30
C MET A 144 -11.15 6.74 -1.39
N CYS A 145 -10.70 6.03 -2.42
CA CYS A 145 -9.99 6.64 -3.55
C CYS A 145 -10.87 7.66 -4.26
N GLU A 146 -12.11 7.32 -4.52
CA GLU A 146 -13.07 8.23 -5.16
C GLU A 146 -13.28 9.50 -4.30
N ALA A 147 -13.49 9.33 -3.01
CA ALA A 147 -13.68 10.46 -2.09
C ALA A 147 -12.44 11.36 -2.02
N ILE A 148 -11.25 10.76 -1.96
CA ILE A 148 -9.98 11.50 -1.93
C ILE A 148 -9.76 12.26 -3.24
N GLU A 149 -10.04 11.65 -4.38
CA GLU A 149 -9.94 12.34 -5.67
C GLU A 149 -10.80 13.59 -5.71
N GLN A 150 -12.04 13.50 -5.22
CA GLN A 150 -12.95 14.64 -5.15
C GLN A 150 -12.45 15.71 -4.18
N ASP A 151 -12.03 15.33 -2.99
CA ASP A 151 -11.61 16.26 -1.94
C ASP A 151 -10.30 16.99 -2.26
N PHE A 152 -9.37 16.31 -2.95
CA PHE A 152 -8.09 16.89 -3.33
C PHE A 152 -8.05 17.42 -4.76
N GLY A 153 -9.15 17.33 -5.51
CA GLY A 153 -9.21 17.79 -6.89
C GLY A 153 -8.29 17.01 -7.84
N LEU A 154 -8.14 15.71 -7.62
CA LEU A 154 -7.27 14.87 -8.42
C LEU A 154 -7.96 14.38 -9.70
N GLN A 155 -7.16 13.93 -10.65
CA GLN A 155 -7.67 13.31 -11.87
C GLN A 155 -8.47 12.04 -11.53
N PRO A 156 -9.74 11.94 -11.97
CA PRO A 156 -10.55 10.75 -11.69
C PRO A 156 -9.97 9.49 -12.33
N ASP A 157 -10.06 8.37 -11.60
CA ASP A 157 -9.72 7.06 -12.08
C ASP A 157 -10.94 6.15 -12.06
N ASN A 158 -10.87 4.99 -12.70
CA ASN A 158 -11.98 4.08 -12.75
C ASN A 158 -11.97 3.12 -11.56
N HIS A 159 -12.81 3.40 -10.56
CA HIS A 159 -12.92 2.60 -9.33
C HIS A 159 -14.11 1.64 -9.34
N ILE A 160 -14.85 1.55 -10.45
CA ILE A 160 -15.99 0.64 -10.52
C ILE A 160 -15.44 -0.79 -10.42
N PRO A 161 -15.88 -1.57 -9.39
CA PRO A 161 -15.49 -2.97 -9.32
C PRO A 161 -15.94 -3.66 -10.59
N ARG A 162 -15.00 -4.08 -11.41
CA ARG A 162 -15.34 -4.89 -12.58
C ARG A 162 -16.00 -6.15 -12.06
N LYS A 163 -17.27 -6.33 -12.38
CA LYS A 163 -17.91 -7.62 -12.19
C LYS A 163 -16.99 -8.63 -12.88
N ARG A 164 -16.46 -9.59 -12.14
CA ARG A 164 -15.70 -10.70 -12.71
C ARG A 164 -16.65 -11.57 -13.53
N GLY A 165 -17.09 -11.04 -14.68
CA GLY A 165 -17.91 -11.73 -15.64
C GLY A 165 -17.04 -12.42 -16.68
N ALA A 166 -17.70 -13.05 -17.65
CA ALA A 166 -17.05 -13.70 -18.79
C ALA A 166 -16.09 -12.76 -19.53
N GLU A 167 -16.40 -11.47 -19.58
CA GLU A 167 -15.56 -10.44 -20.21
C GLU A 167 -14.20 -10.25 -19.53
N SER A 168 -14.17 -10.21 -18.20
CA SER A 168 -12.93 -10.09 -17.43
C SER A 168 -12.05 -11.31 -17.61
N ARG A 169 -12.64 -12.49 -17.68
CA ARG A 169 -11.91 -13.74 -17.92
C ARG A 169 -11.38 -13.81 -19.36
N ALA A 170 -12.13 -13.32 -20.32
CA ALA A 170 -11.68 -13.23 -21.71
C ALA A 170 -10.51 -12.28 -21.84
N MET A 171 -10.53 -11.10 -21.19
CA MET A 171 -9.43 -10.15 -21.19
C MET A 171 -8.17 -10.71 -20.53
N ASP A 172 -8.31 -11.44 -19.43
CA ASP A 172 -7.18 -12.08 -18.77
C ASP A 172 -6.58 -13.21 -19.62
N MET A 173 -7.40 -13.99 -20.30
CA MET A 173 -6.95 -15.01 -21.24
C MET A 173 -6.24 -14.40 -22.46
N GLU A 174 -6.74 -13.28 -22.96
CA GLU A 174 -6.13 -12.57 -24.07
C GLU A 174 -4.77 -11.94 -23.74
N ARG A 175 -4.64 -11.38 -22.54
CA ARG A 175 -3.34 -10.91 -22.03
C ARG A 175 -2.32 -12.04 -21.96
N HIS A 176 -2.75 -13.24 -21.57
CA HIS A 176 -1.90 -14.42 -21.50
C HIS A 176 -1.55 -14.97 -22.89
N SER A 177 -2.41 -14.82 -23.86
CA SER A 177 -2.22 -15.33 -25.23
C SER A 177 -1.63 -14.29 -26.20
N GLY A 178 -1.52 -13.01 -25.79
CA GLY A 178 -1.04 -11.92 -26.65
C GLY A 178 -2.02 -11.52 -27.75
N ILE A 179 -3.28 -11.93 -27.63
CA ILE A 179 -4.34 -11.59 -28.59
C ILE A 179 -5.15 -10.42 -28.02
N GLU A 180 -5.29 -9.35 -28.80
CA GLU A 180 -6.12 -8.22 -28.41
C GLU A 180 -7.60 -8.60 -28.43
N SER A 181 -8.32 -8.18 -27.40
CA SER A 181 -9.75 -8.41 -27.30
C SER A 181 -10.53 -7.55 -28.30
N LEU A 182 -11.41 -8.21 -29.06
CA LEU A 182 -12.40 -7.54 -29.90
C LEU A 182 -13.66 -7.16 -29.12
N VAL A 183 -13.73 -7.53 -27.83
CA VAL A 183 -14.82 -7.22 -26.92
C VAL A 183 -14.38 -6.03 -26.08
N GLY A 184 -14.58 -4.86 -26.61
CA GLY A 184 -14.29 -3.60 -25.95
C GLY A 184 -15.40 -3.19 -24.97
#